data_933d04d2aa1eab20045eb69656aa73c5
#
_entry.id   933d04d2aa1eab20045eb69656aa73c5
#
_cell.length_a   1.000
_cell.length_b   1.000
_cell.length_c   1.000
_cell.angle_alpha   90.00
_cell.angle_beta   90.00
_cell.angle_gamma   90.00
#
_symmetry.space_group_name_H-M   'P 1'
#
loop_
_entity.id
_entity.type
_entity.pdbx_description
1 polymer ?
#
loop_
_entity_poly.entity_id
_entity_poly.type
_entity_poly.pdbx_seq_one_letter_code
_entity_poly.pdbx_strand_id
1 'polypeptide(L)'
;MSKLLLEFDLSGAEWVVVAYASGDTNMIGVVESGKSPHVVTGSLISGIPEDLVEQENKLVGSKTDPDLIEELREELPDLYMFPKAFLPRTMSIRQAGKKSNHGLNYGMKYRKFALLNEIPEKDALVMCDAYADVAYPGIKDYWSNTRESLKKDRTLVNCFGRKVKLRGEWGNDLFMEAYSYVPQSTVVDSVNGAMCQIFENEEPLFVPMELGAQVHDSLMLQYPVPVDSRGWDDLASFCLRVREYMRPELEYGGRKFRLNSDLKVGVSWGSMKEMKMGAPDFTSQLESVYASLSTPQQEPLQVSEAVDQVEAVY
;
A
#
# COMPACT_ATOMS: atom_id res chain seq x y z
N MET A 1 -23.55 20.51 -10.18
CA MET A 1 -22.91 19.65 -11.20
C MET A 1 -22.47 18.36 -10.52
N SER A 2 -22.61 17.22 -11.18
CA SER A 2 -22.08 15.95 -10.67
C SER A 2 -20.55 16.03 -10.62
N LYS A 3 -19.94 15.36 -9.62
CA LYS A 3 -18.48 15.35 -9.43
C LYS A 3 -17.97 13.93 -9.40
N LEU A 4 -16.77 13.75 -9.89
CA LEU A 4 -15.95 12.56 -9.71
C LEU A 4 -15.10 12.71 -8.45
N LEU A 5 -14.95 11.62 -7.70
CA LEU A 5 -13.97 11.48 -6.66
C LEU A 5 -12.70 10.84 -7.26
N LEU A 6 -11.56 11.43 -6.95
CA LEU A 6 -10.24 11.01 -7.41
C LEU A 6 -9.38 10.78 -6.18
N GLU A 7 -9.01 9.53 -5.90
CA GLU A 7 -8.11 9.18 -4.80
C GLU A 7 -6.73 8.86 -5.37
N PHE A 8 -5.74 9.66 -5.00
CA PHE A 8 -4.34 9.43 -5.29
C PHE A 8 -3.67 8.84 -4.06
N ASP A 9 -3.16 7.62 -4.16
CA ASP A 9 -2.56 6.87 -3.07
C ASP A 9 -1.10 6.55 -3.36
N LEU A 10 -0.21 6.66 -2.37
CA LEU A 10 1.20 6.32 -2.53
C LEU A 10 1.45 4.84 -2.24
N SER A 11 1.60 4.05 -3.29
CA SER A 11 1.71 2.59 -3.21
C SER A 11 2.99 2.12 -2.53
N GLY A 12 2.83 1.49 -1.36
CA GLY A 12 3.95 0.89 -0.64
C GLY A 12 5.06 1.89 -0.29
N ALA A 13 4.73 3.17 -0.17
CA ALA A 13 5.68 4.27 -0.10
C ALA A 13 6.66 4.15 1.06
N GLU A 14 6.19 3.79 2.26
CA GLU A 14 7.06 3.60 3.42
C GLU A 14 8.12 2.53 3.16
N TRP A 15 7.75 1.42 2.52
CA TRP A 15 8.68 0.34 2.19
C TRP A 15 9.73 0.80 1.17
N VAL A 16 9.32 1.61 0.18
CA VAL A 16 10.24 2.21 -0.80
C VAL A 16 11.26 3.12 -0.10
N VAL A 17 10.79 3.98 0.82
CA VAL A 17 11.72 4.83 1.60
C VAL A 17 12.70 3.97 2.40
N VAL A 18 12.23 2.89 3.04
CA VAL A 18 13.11 1.97 3.78
C VAL A 18 14.12 1.30 2.86
N ALA A 19 13.73 0.91 1.64
CA ALA A 19 14.63 0.31 0.66
C ALA A 19 15.85 1.21 0.37
N TYR A 20 15.60 2.48 0.12
CA TYR A 20 16.70 3.43 -0.14
C TYR A 20 17.42 3.87 1.14
N ALA A 21 16.73 3.97 2.27
CA ALA A 21 17.33 4.32 3.56
C ALA A 21 18.25 3.20 4.09
N SER A 22 17.89 1.95 3.90
CA SER A 22 18.74 0.79 4.25
C SER A 22 19.89 0.59 3.27
N GLY A 23 19.71 1.00 2.02
CA GLY A 23 20.62 0.67 0.93
C GLY A 23 20.62 -0.83 0.58
N ASP A 24 19.60 -1.57 1.00
CA ASP A 24 19.45 -2.98 0.70
C ASP A 24 19.25 -3.21 -0.80
N THR A 25 20.15 -3.96 -1.41
CA THR A 25 20.17 -4.17 -2.86
C THR A 25 18.97 -4.99 -3.35
N ASN A 26 18.46 -5.91 -2.52
CA ASN A 26 17.31 -6.71 -2.87
C ASN A 26 16.03 -5.85 -2.84
N MET A 27 15.86 -5.02 -1.79
CA MET A 27 14.72 -4.09 -1.71
C MET A 27 14.74 -3.10 -2.88
N ILE A 28 15.89 -2.48 -3.15
CA ILE A 28 16.05 -1.53 -4.27
C ILE A 28 15.76 -2.23 -5.61
N GLY A 29 16.27 -3.43 -5.82
CA GLY A 29 16.00 -4.22 -7.03
C GLY A 29 14.49 -4.53 -7.23
N VAL A 30 13.76 -4.77 -6.14
CA VAL A 30 12.30 -4.95 -6.20
C VAL A 30 11.61 -3.65 -6.64
N VAL A 31 12.00 -2.50 -6.06
CA VAL A 31 11.45 -1.19 -6.45
C VAL A 31 11.72 -0.89 -7.93
N GLU A 32 12.96 -1.06 -8.38
CA GLU A 32 13.40 -0.75 -9.74
C GLU A 32 12.80 -1.70 -10.79
N SER A 33 12.50 -2.95 -10.40
CA SER A 33 11.83 -3.90 -11.29
C SER A 33 10.32 -3.66 -11.44
N GLY A 34 9.73 -2.78 -10.61
CA GLY A 34 8.28 -2.53 -10.58
C GLY A 34 7.44 -3.71 -10.07
N LYS A 35 8.08 -4.71 -9.47
CA LYS A 35 7.39 -5.85 -8.84
C LYS A 35 6.67 -5.43 -7.56
N SER A 36 5.65 -6.20 -7.18
CA SER A 36 4.98 -6.00 -5.90
C SER A 36 5.89 -6.40 -4.73
N PRO A 37 6.26 -5.48 -3.83
CA PRO A 37 7.07 -5.81 -2.65
C PRO A 37 6.46 -6.93 -1.80
N HIS A 38 5.13 -7.01 -1.76
CA HIS A 38 4.43 -7.99 -0.95
C HIS A 38 4.50 -9.40 -1.54
N VAL A 39 4.45 -9.51 -2.87
CA VAL A 39 4.61 -10.80 -3.58
C VAL A 39 6.05 -11.30 -3.41
N VAL A 40 7.03 -10.45 -3.69
CA VAL A 40 8.44 -10.83 -3.57
C VAL A 40 8.79 -11.22 -2.14
N THR A 41 8.37 -10.43 -1.15
CA THR A 41 8.59 -10.77 0.26
C THR A 41 7.92 -12.08 0.64
N GLY A 42 6.68 -12.29 0.21
CA GLY A 42 5.97 -13.56 0.42
C GLY A 42 6.72 -14.75 -0.15
N SER A 43 7.20 -14.63 -1.39
CA SER A 43 8.03 -15.65 -2.05
C SER A 43 9.32 -15.95 -1.28
N LEU A 44 10.08 -14.91 -0.90
CA LEU A 44 11.36 -15.07 -0.20
C LEU A 44 11.20 -15.71 1.18
N ILE A 45 10.15 -15.37 1.93
CA ILE A 45 9.87 -15.91 3.26
C ILE A 45 9.35 -17.34 3.18
N SER A 46 8.46 -17.61 2.23
CA SER A 46 7.81 -18.93 2.11
C SER A 46 8.65 -19.95 1.34
N GLY A 47 9.55 -19.49 0.47
CA GLY A 47 10.26 -20.33 -0.47
C GLY A 47 9.43 -20.75 -1.70
N ILE A 48 8.25 -20.15 -1.90
CA ILE A 48 7.37 -20.40 -3.05
C ILE A 48 7.72 -19.42 -4.16
N PRO A 49 7.81 -19.85 -5.44
CA PRO A 49 8.09 -18.97 -6.58
C PRO A 49 7.11 -17.80 -6.69
N GLU A 50 7.61 -16.64 -7.13
CA GLU A 50 6.82 -15.40 -7.24
C GLU A 50 5.58 -15.55 -8.13
N ASP A 51 5.69 -16.25 -9.25
CA ASP A 51 4.59 -16.50 -10.18
C ASP A 51 3.44 -17.29 -9.54
N LEU A 52 3.75 -18.23 -8.66
CA LEU A 52 2.75 -18.97 -7.90
C LEU A 52 2.13 -18.10 -6.79
N VAL A 53 2.91 -17.24 -6.13
CA VAL A 53 2.37 -16.26 -5.16
C VAL A 53 1.44 -15.26 -5.86
N GLU A 54 1.77 -14.83 -7.08
CA GLU A 54 0.89 -13.97 -7.88
C GLU A 54 -0.39 -14.70 -8.30
N GLN A 55 -0.30 -15.98 -8.64
CA GLN A 55 -1.45 -16.80 -8.96
C GLN A 55 -2.39 -16.93 -7.78
N GLU A 56 -1.87 -17.28 -6.58
CA GLU A 56 -2.65 -17.28 -5.34
C GLU A 56 -3.30 -15.92 -5.10
N ASN A 57 -2.56 -14.82 -5.27
CA ASN A 57 -3.08 -13.48 -5.07
C ASN A 57 -4.24 -13.11 -6.00
N LYS A 58 -4.25 -13.60 -7.24
CA LYS A 58 -5.37 -13.38 -8.17
C LYS A 58 -6.64 -14.10 -7.73
N LEU A 59 -6.52 -15.22 -7.04
CA LEU A 59 -7.64 -16.02 -6.56
C LEU A 59 -8.17 -15.53 -5.21
N VAL A 60 -7.28 -15.29 -4.26
CA VAL A 60 -7.62 -14.91 -2.88
C VAL A 60 -7.68 -13.39 -2.68
N GLY A 61 -6.86 -12.63 -3.41
CA GLY A 61 -6.71 -11.19 -3.20
C GLY A 61 -6.12 -10.86 -1.83
N SER A 62 -6.67 -9.84 -1.18
CA SER A 62 -6.29 -9.43 0.18
C SER A 62 -7.14 -10.10 1.27
N LYS A 63 -7.97 -11.07 0.93
CA LYS A 63 -8.80 -11.79 1.88
C LYS A 63 -7.92 -12.59 2.84
N THR A 64 -8.38 -12.68 4.08
CA THR A 64 -7.78 -13.49 5.16
C THR A 64 -8.79 -14.49 5.67
N ASP A 65 -9.51 -15.13 4.76
CA ASP A 65 -10.47 -16.17 5.04
C ASP A 65 -9.74 -17.52 5.06
N PRO A 66 -9.57 -18.16 6.23
CA PRO A 66 -8.84 -19.43 6.34
C PRO A 66 -9.48 -20.56 5.56
N ASP A 67 -10.82 -20.60 5.51
CA ASP A 67 -11.56 -21.68 4.84
C ASP A 67 -11.35 -21.61 3.33
N LEU A 68 -11.43 -20.39 2.75
CA LEU A 68 -11.14 -20.16 1.33
C LEU A 68 -9.68 -20.49 0.98
N ILE A 69 -8.76 -20.19 1.88
CA ILE A 69 -7.32 -20.48 1.66
C ILE A 69 -7.09 -22.00 1.71
N GLU A 70 -7.74 -22.71 2.60
CA GLU A 70 -7.63 -24.18 2.71
C GLU A 70 -8.25 -24.88 1.49
N GLU A 71 -9.43 -24.43 1.04
CA GLU A 71 -10.08 -24.89 -0.20
C GLU A 71 -9.16 -24.70 -1.42
N LEU A 72 -8.57 -23.53 -1.60
CA LEU A 72 -7.63 -23.27 -2.68
C LEU A 72 -6.37 -24.14 -2.62
N ARG A 73 -5.89 -24.48 -1.43
CA ARG A 73 -4.75 -25.39 -1.27
C ARG A 73 -5.07 -26.82 -1.67
N GLU A 74 -6.32 -27.24 -1.48
CA GLU A 74 -6.80 -28.56 -1.95
C GLU A 74 -7.00 -28.60 -3.46
N GLU A 75 -7.50 -27.50 -4.05
CA GLU A 75 -7.73 -27.40 -5.49
C GLU A 75 -6.44 -27.23 -6.31
N LEU A 76 -5.41 -26.59 -5.74
CA LEU A 76 -4.17 -26.24 -6.41
C LEU A 76 -2.95 -26.84 -5.67
N PRO A 77 -2.86 -28.18 -5.52
CA PRO A 77 -1.80 -28.83 -4.74
C PRO A 77 -0.40 -28.50 -5.29
N ASP A 78 -0.23 -28.29 -6.59
CA ASP A 78 1.05 -27.95 -7.20
C ASP A 78 1.60 -26.58 -6.72
N LEU A 79 0.72 -25.70 -6.30
CA LEU A 79 1.06 -24.37 -5.76
C LEU A 79 1.74 -24.48 -4.38
N TYR A 80 1.51 -25.56 -3.67
CA TYR A 80 1.95 -25.75 -2.29
C TYR A 80 2.89 -26.94 -2.08
N MET A 81 3.27 -27.64 -3.14
CA MET A 81 4.15 -28.85 -3.10
C MET A 81 5.64 -28.54 -2.88
N PHE A 82 5.97 -27.44 -2.20
CA PHE A 82 7.35 -27.10 -1.86
C PHE A 82 7.71 -27.65 -0.49
N PRO A 83 8.56 -28.68 -0.38
CA PRO A 83 8.77 -29.42 0.87
C PRO A 83 9.43 -28.62 2.00
N LYS A 84 9.94 -27.43 1.71
CA LYS A 84 10.50 -26.51 2.72
C LYS A 84 9.71 -25.20 2.80
N ALA A 85 8.57 -25.09 2.11
CA ALA A 85 7.78 -23.89 2.10
C ALA A 85 7.12 -23.65 3.46
N PHE A 86 7.23 -22.43 3.95
CA PHE A 86 6.42 -21.96 5.06
C PHE A 86 5.05 -21.55 4.51
N LEU A 87 4.00 -22.21 4.95
CA LEU A 87 2.63 -21.93 4.54
C LEU A 87 1.86 -21.35 5.73
N PRO A 88 1.58 -20.04 5.73
CA PRO A 88 0.71 -19.46 6.75
C PRO A 88 -0.70 -20.05 6.60
N ARG A 89 -1.28 -20.55 7.69
CA ARG A 89 -2.60 -21.22 7.66
C ARG A 89 -3.77 -20.24 7.59
N THR A 90 -3.57 -19.02 8.07
CA THR A 90 -4.64 -18.03 8.27
C THR A 90 -4.61 -16.89 7.28
N MET A 91 -3.71 -16.93 6.30
CA MET A 91 -3.56 -15.85 5.32
C MET A 91 -2.87 -16.34 4.04
N SER A 92 -3.08 -15.63 2.93
CA SER A 92 -2.35 -15.88 1.70
C SER A 92 -0.85 -15.57 1.86
N ILE A 93 -0.02 -16.14 1.00
CA ILE A 93 1.44 -15.92 1.01
C ILE A 93 1.76 -14.44 0.78
N ARG A 94 1.07 -13.78 -0.17
CA ARG A 94 1.21 -12.34 -0.37
C ARG A 94 0.80 -11.54 0.87
N GLN A 95 -0.24 -11.93 1.57
CA GLN A 95 -0.67 -11.25 2.80
C GLN A 95 0.37 -11.43 3.92
N ALA A 96 1.01 -12.60 4.03
CA ALA A 96 2.13 -12.81 4.92
C ALA A 96 3.30 -11.87 4.58
N GLY A 97 3.64 -11.74 3.30
CA GLY A 97 4.63 -10.78 2.82
C GLY A 97 4.26 -9.33 3.17
N LYS A 98 2.99 -8.93 2.98
CA LYS A 98 2.51 -7.60 3.34
C LYS A 98 2.67 -7.32 4.84
N LYS A 99 2.22 -8.24 5.70
CA LYS A 99 2.33 -8.11 7.16
C LYS A 99 3.79 -8.08 7.62
N SER A 100 4.66 -8.86 6.97
CA SER A 100 6.10 -8.84 7.21
C SER A 100 6.71 -7.48 6.87
N ASN A 101 6.41 -6.93 5.70
CA ASN A 101 6.89 -5.62 5.29
C ASN A 101 6.45 -4.51 6.25
N HIS A 102 5.21 -4.52 6.72
CA HIS A 102 4.73 -3.50 7.66
C HIS A 102 5.34 -3.62 9.06
N GLY A 103 5.49 -4.84 9.58
CA GLY A 103 5.97 -5.04 10.94
C GLY A 103 7.50 -5.08 11.06
N LEU A 104 8.14 -5.86 10.18
CA LEU A 104 9.56 -6.19 10.33
C LEU A 104 10.47 -5.07 9.85
N ASN A 105 10.05 -4.21 8.92
CA ASN A 105 10.79 -2.99 8.59
C ASN A 105 11.16 -2.16 9.82
N TYR A 106 10.25 -2.13 10.80
CA TYR A 106 10.40 -1.32 12.01
C TYR A 106 10.93 -2.12 13.20
N GLY A 107 11.55 -3.29 12.94
CA GLY A 107 12.22 -4.08 13.97
C GLY A 107 11.28 -4.76 14.97
N MET A 108 10.03 -5.00 14.57
CA MET A 108 9.08 -5.77 15.38
C MET A 108 9.66 -7.14 15.72
N LYS A 109 9.57 -7.54 16.99
CA LYS A 109 10.07 -8.83 17.45
C LYS A 109 9.05 -9.94 17.19
N TYR A 110 9.55 -11.17 16.99
CA TYR A 110 8.75 -12.33 16.60
C TYR A 110 7.54 -12.60 17.51
N ARG A 111 7.63 -12.37 18.82
CA ARG A 111 6.49 -12.56 19.74
C ARG A 111 5.34 -11.59 19.46
N LYS A 112 5.66 -10.29 19.26
CA LYS A 112 4.67 -9.29 18.91
C LYS A 112 4.12 -9.56 17.50
N PHE A 113 4.99 -9.96 16.58
CA PHE A 113 4.60 -10.33 15.23
C PHE A 113 3.66 -11.56 15.21
N ALA A 114 3.96 -12.60 16.03
CA ALA A 114 3.12 -13.76 16.21
C ALA A 114 1.73 -13.40 16.73
N LEU A 115 1.67 -12.59 17.79
CA LEU A 115 0.42 -12.16 18.41
C LEU A 115 -0.46 -11.35 17.43
N LEU A 116 0.11 -10.38 16.74
CA LEU A 116 -0.65 -9.51 15.83
C LEU A 116 -1.11 -10.21 14.55
N ASN A 117 -0.47 -11.32 14.19
CA ASN A 117 -0.80 -12.06 12.98
C ASN A 117 -1.47 -13.41 13.27
N GLU A 118 -1.73 -13.71 14.54
CA GLU A 118 -2.39 -14.96 14.99
C GLU A 118 -1.68 -16.23 14.47
N ILE A 119 -0.33 -16.20 14.47
CA ILE A 119 0.50 -17.33 14.05
C ILE A 119 1.34 -17.85 15.23
N PRO A 120 1.75 -19.14 15.19
CA PRO A 120 2.64 -19.70 16.20
C PRO A 120 3.96 -18.93 16.31
N GLU A 121 4.48 -18.75 17.54
CA GLU A 121 5.76 -18.04 17.77
C GLU A 121 6.93 -18.64 16.98
N LYS A 122 6.96 -19.97 16.82
CA LYS A 122 8.00 -20.67 16.04
C LYS A 122 7.98 -20.24 14.56
N ASP A 123 6.79 -20.07 14.00
CA ASP A 123 6.61 -19.70 12.61
C ASP A 123 6.95 -18.20 12.43
N ALA A 124 6.53 -17.36 13.38
CA ALA A 124 6.90 -15.96 13.43
C ALA A 124 8.43 -15.76 13.51
N LEU A 125 9.14 -16.58 14.29
CA LEU A 125 10.59 -16.53 14.37
C LEU A 125 11.23 -16.83 13.00
N VAL A 126 10.78 -17.91 12.34
CA VAL A 126 11.27 -18.28 10.99
C VAL A 126 11.03 -17.14 9.99
N MET A 127 9.84 -16.51 10.01
CA MET A 127 9.55 -15.39 9.14
C MET A 127 10.42 -14.16 9.42
N CYS A 128 10.64 -13.83 10.70
CA CYS A 128 11.50 -12.70 11.09
C CYS A 128 12.95 -12.90 10.65
N ASP A 129 13.49 -14.12 10.87
CA ASP A 129 14.85 -14.47 10.48
C ASP A 129 14.98 -14.49 8.95
N ALA A 130 14.03 -15.10 8.24
CA ALA A 130 14.02 -15.11 6.78
C ALA A 130 13.95 -13.68 6.20
N TYR A 131 13.17 -12.79 6.81
CA TYR A 131 13.07 -11.41 6.39
C TYR A 131 14.38 -10.64 6.52
N ALA A 132 15.04 -10.74 7.68
CA ALA A 132 16.20 -9.92 8.00
C ALA A 132 17.55 -10.57 7.65
N ASP A 133 17.60 -11.88 7.42
CA ASP A 133 18.84 -12.60 7.10
C ASP A 133 18.93 -13.04 5.65
N VAL A 134 17.78 -13.31 5.02
CA VAL A 134 17.74 -13.84 3.65
C VAL A 134 17.15 -12.84 2.67
N ALA A 135 15.95 -12.33 2.96
CA ALA A 135 15.26 -11.44 2.02
C ALA A 135 15.94 -10.07 1.93
N TYR A 136 16.16 -9.42 3.08
CA TYR A 136 16.59 -8.02 3.14
C TYR A 136 17.67 -7.80 4.21
N PRO A 137 18.88 -8.33 4.03
CA PRO A 137 19.94 -8.26 5.05
C PRO A 137 20.38 -6.83 5.40
N GLY A 138 20.30 -5.88 4.45
CA GLY A 138 20.62 -4.47 4.67
C GLY A 138 19.69 -3.76 5.65
N ILE A 139 18.53 -4.35 5.99
CA ILE A 139 17.64 -3.77 7.00
C ILE A 139 18.29 -3.68 8.39
N LYS A 140 19.20 -4.59 8.71
CA LYS A 140 19.95 -4.58 9.97
C LYS A 140 20.88 -3.37 10.06
N ASP A 141 21.47 -2.97 8.94
CA ASP A 141 22.31 -1.77 8.87
C ASP A 141 21.45 -0.50 9.07
N TYR A 142 20.27 -0.46 8.48
CA TYR A 142 19.32 0.62 8.71
C TYR A 142 18.97 0.78 10.20
N TRP A 143 18.64 -0.32 10.88
CA TRP A 143 18.36 -0.28 12.32
C TRP A 143 19.58 0.12 13.15
N SER A 144 20.76 -0.37 12.80
CA SER A 144 22.01 -0.04 13.47
C SER A 144 22.34 1.45 13.33
N ASN A 145 22.31 1.96 12.10
CA ASN A 145 22.61 3.37 11.79
C ASN A 145 21.62 4.32 12.47
N THR A 146 20.33 3.96 12.49
CA THR A 146 19.30 4.73 13.20
C THR A 146 19.58 4.79 14.70
N ARG A 147 19.96 3.66 15.33
CA ARG A 147 20.34 3.64 16.75
C ARG A 147 21.59 4.46 17.05
N GLU A 148 22.58 4.43 16.19
CA GLU A 148 23.78 5.28 16.35
C GLU A 148 23.43 6.77 16.25
N SER A 149 22.55 7.16 15.35
CA SER A 149 22.04 8.54 15.28
C SER A 149 21.33 8.95 16.57
N LEU A 150 20.51 8.05 17.14
CA LEU A 150 19.87 8.31 18.45
C LEU A 150 20.87 8.46 19.59
N LYS A 151 21.93 7.66 19.62
CA LYS A 151 22.98 7.75 20.66
C LYS A 151 23.71 9.10 20.62
N LYS A 152 23.84 9.69 19.42
CA LYS A 152 24.54 10.95 19.24
C LYS A 152 23.79 12.13 19.86
N ASP A 153 22.54 12.36 19.48
CA ASP A 153 21.75 13.52 19.93
C ASP A 153 20.24 13.28 19.94
N ARG A 154 19.79 12.04 19.70
CA ARG A 154 18.39 11.64 19.58
C ARG A 154 17.65 12.27 18.40
N THR A 155 18.35 12.85 17.43
CA THR A 155 17.74 13.56 16.32
C THR A 155 17.74 12.67 15.07
N LEU A 156 16.60 12.60 14.39
CA LEU A 156 16.45 11.98 13.07
C LEU A 156 16.00 13.03 12.06
N VAL A 157 16.36 12.79 10.81
CA VAL A 157 16.06 13.70 9.70
C VAL A 157 15.47 12.88 8.56
N ASN A 158 14.33 13.32 8.01
CA ASN A 158 13.73 12.67 6.84
C ASN A 158 14.28 13.22 5.52
N CYS A 159 13.78 12.70 4.37
CA CYS A 159 14.24 13.09 3.04
C CYS A 159 14.00 14.58 2.70
N PHE A 160 13.09 15.26 3.39
CA PHE A 160 12.81 16.70 3.23
C PHE A 160 13.60 17.59 4.21
N GLY A 161 14.47 17.00 5.04
CA GLY A 161 15.22 17.74 6.05
C GLY A 161 14.41 18.05 7.33
N ARG A 162 13.20 17.51 7.47
CA ARG A 162 12.43 17.66 8.72
C ARG A 162 13.11 16.88 9.83
N LYS A 163 13.30 17.55 10.95
CA LYS A 163 13.97 17.00 12.14
C LYS A 163 12.98 16.65 13.22
N VAL A 164 13.23 15.54 13.90
CA VAL A 164 12.57 15.17 15.16
C VAL A 164 13.62 14.86 16.22
N LYS A 165 13.34 15.23 17.47
CA LYS A 165 14.11 14.80 18.61
C LYS A 165 13.28 13.87 19.47
N LEU A 166 13.61 12.58 19.47
CA LEU A 166 12.88 11.57 20.23
C LEU A 166 13.21 11.64 21.72
N ARG A 167 12.19 11.57 22.58
CA ARG A 167 12.31 11.79 24.03
C ARG A 167 11.97 10.57 24.90
N GLY A 168 11.55 9.45 24.29
CA GLY A 168 11.19 8.22 24.99
C GLY A 168 12.34 7.60 25.79
N GLU A 169 12.03 6.66 26.67
CA GLU A 169 13.02 5.86 27.37
C GLU A 169 13.78 4.95 26.42
N TRP A 170 15.05 4.64 26.72
CA TRP A 170 15.84 3.73 25.94
C TRP A 170 15.25 2.32 26.00
N GLY A 171 14.81 1.81 24.86
CA GLY A 171 14.18 0.51 24.76
C GLY A 171 13.63 0.23 23.38
N ASN A 172 12.99 -0.92 23.23
CA ASN A 172 12.44 -1.38 21.96
C ASN A 172 11.42 -0.39 21.35
N ASP A 173 10.57 0.21 22.19
CA ASP A 173 9.52 1.11 21.70
C ASP A 173 10.11 2.37 21.08
N LEU A 174 11.13 2.98 21.73
CA LEU A 174 11.86 4.10 21.17
C LEU A 174 12.56 3.72 19.84
N PHE A 175 13.12 2.52 19.75
CA PHE A 175 13.78 2.09 18.52
C PHE A 175 12.78 1.86 17.40
N MET A 176 11.62 1.27 17.67
CA MET A 176 10.57 1.09 16.67
C MET A 176 10.02 2.43 16.18
N GLU A 177 9.80 3.39 17.09
CA GLU A 177 9.45 4.78 16.75
C GLU A 177 10.52 5.40 15.84
N ALA A 178 11.78 5.23 16.18
CA ALA A 178 12.89 5.76 15.40
C ALA A 178 12.98 5.15 13.99
N TYR A 179 12.79 3.84 13.86
CA TYR A 179 12.84 3.17 12.55
C TYR A 179 11.67 3.57 11.66
N SER A 180 10.51 3.88 12.23
CA SER A 180 9.34 4.31 11.46
C SER A 180 9.37 5.79 11.10
N TYR A 181 10.12 6.62 11.83
CA TYR A 181 10.07 8.08 11.65
C TYR A 181 10.45 8.54 10.24
N VAL A 182 11.59 8.07 9.72
CA VAL A 182 12.07 8.53 8.40
C VAL A 182 11.08 8.14 7.29
N PRO A 183 10.65 6.87 7.15
CA PRO A 183 9.71 6.52 6.09
C PRO A 183 8.36 7.20 6.25
N GLN A 184 7.73 7.15 7.42
CA GLN A 184 6.40 7.72 7.64
C GLN A 184 6.39 9.23 7.43
N SER A 185 7.35 9.96 8.02
CA SER A 185 7.40 11.41 7.85
C SER A 185 7.74 11.84 6.42
N THR A 186 8.54 11.07 5.69
CA THR A 186 8.84 11.33 4.27
C THR A 186 7.59 11.17 3.41
N VAL A 187 6.81 10.12 3.63
CA VAL A 187 5.54 9.88 2.92
C VAL A 187 4.55 11.01 3.20
N VAL A 188 4.36 11.38 4.47
CA VAL A 188 3.45 12.48 4.86
C VAL A 188 3.91 13.82 4.24
N ASP A 189 5.22 14.11 4.24
CA ASP A 189 5.73 15.35 3.63
C ASP A 189 5.58 15.36 2.12
N SER A 190 5.66 14.21 1.45
CA SER A 190 5.38 14.09 0.01
C SER A 190 3.93 14.46 -0.30
N VAL A 191 2.97 13.89 0.45
CA VAL A 191 1.54 14.19 0.27
C VAL A 191 1.22 15.63 0.61
N ASN A 192 1.75 16.15 1.72
CA ASN A 192 1.53 17.54 2.12
C ASN A 192 2.10 18.53 1.08
N GLY A 193 3.30 18.25 0.58
CA GLY A 193 3.92 19.06 -0.48
C GLY A 193 3.12 19.04 -1.77
N ALA A 194 2.60 17.88 -2.16
CA ALA A 194 1.69 17.75 -3.31
C ALA A 194 0.39 18.54 -3.09
N MET A 195 -0.21 18.40 -1.93
CA MET A 195 -1.45 19.11 -1.57
C MET A 195 -1.28 20.63 -1.68
N CYS A 196 -0.17 21.20 -1.16
CA CYS A 196 0.13 22.62 -1.30
C CYS A 196 0.29 23.03 -2.76
N GLN A 197 1.08 22.28 -3.55
CA GLN A 197 1.28 22.57 -4.97
C GLN A 197 -0.03 22.49 -5.78
N ILE A 198 -0.91 21.55 -5.46
CA ILE A 198 -2.22 21.42 -6.11
C ILE A 198 -3.12 22.60 -5.74
N PHE A 199 -3.16 22.95 -4.45
CA PHE A 199 -4.02 24.04 -3.96
C PHE A 199 -3.59 25.42 -4.46
N GLU A 200 -2.29 25.67 -4.57
CA GLU A 200 -1.72 26.93 -5.03
C GLU A 200 -1.64 27.04 -6.57
N ASN A 201 -2.04 25.99 -7.32
CA ASN A 201 -1.96 25.98 -8.76
C ASN A 201 -3.12 26.76 -9.40
N GLU A 202 -2.81 27.86 -10.07
CA GLU A 202 -3.77 28.75 -10.76
C GLU A 202 -4.00 28.37 -12.23
N GLU A 203 -3.40 27.29 -12.74
CA GLU A 203 -3.64 26.84 -14.12
C GLU A 203 -5.13 26.49 -14.30
N PRO A 204 -5.74 26.81 -15.46
CA PRO A 204 -7.16 26.55 -15.71
C PRO A 204 -7.59 25.10 -15.45
N LEU A 205 -6.65 24.16 -15.58
CA LEU A 205 -6.84 22.75 -15.35
C LEU A 205 -7.16 22.42 -13.86
N PHE A 206 -6.64 23.23 -12.92
CA PHE A 206 -6.81 23.05 -11.48
C PHE A 206 -7.97 23.86 -10.90
N VAL A 207 -8.41 24.92 -11.56
CA VAL A 207 -9.48 25.80 -11.07
C VAL A 207 -10.77 25.07 -10.71
N PRO A 208 -11.25 24.04 -11.47
CA PRO A 208 -12.51 23.38 -11.15
C PRO A 208 -12.41 22.30 -10.06
N MET A 209 -11.19 21.95 -9.60
CA MET A 209 -11.03 20.91 -8.60
C MET A 209 -11.33 21.41 -7.19
N GLU A 210 -11.70 20.50 -6.30
CA GLU A 210 -11.83 20.74 -4.87
C GLU A 210 -11.02 19.71 -4.08
N LEU A 211 -10.32 20.20 -3.06
CA LEU A 211 -9.68 19.33 -2.07
C LEU A 211 -10.75 18.71 -1.17
N GLY A 212 -10.80 17.40 -1.09
CA GLY A 212 -11.76 16.67 -0.27
C GLY A 212 -11.19 16.28 1.08
N ALA A 213 -10.17 15.42 1.08
CA ALA A 213 -9.56 14.90 2.29
C ALA A 213 -8.12 14.42 2.04
N GLN A 214 -7.32 14.41 3.10
CA GLN A 214 -6.07 13.65 3.18
C GLN A 214 -6.26 12.51 4.17
N VAL A 215 -5.94 11.28 3.78
CA VAL A 215 -6.05 10.10 4.63
C VAL A 215 -4.77 9.29 4.51
N HIS A 216 -3.95 9.28 5.57
CA HIS A 216 -2.63 8.64 5.58
C HIS A 216 -1.73 9.14 4.44
N ASP A 217 -1.49 8.29 3.46
CA ASP A 217 -0.65 8.48 2.28
C ASP A 217 -1.48 8.73 1.00
N SER A 218 -2.77 8.98 1.15
CA SER A 218 -3.68 9.31 0.05
C SER A 218 -4.23 10.73 0.11
N LEU A 219 -4.56 11.24 -1.07
CA LEU A 219 -5.19 12.52 -1.29
C LEU A 219 -6.49 12.34 -2.10
N MET A 220 -7.61 12.76 -1.52
CA MET A 220 -8.92 12.74 -2.14
C MET A 220 -9.24 14.09 -2.75
N LEU A 221 -9.49 14.12 -4.04
CA LEU A 221 -9.89 15.30 -4.81
C LEU A 221 -11.28 15.10 -5.40
N GLN A 222 -11.96 16.19 -5.69
CA GLN A 222 -13.19 16.20 -6.47
C GLN A 222 -12.96 17.00 -7.75
N TYR A 223 -13.49 16.49 -8.87
CA TYR A 223 -13.43 17.15 -10.16
C TYR A 223 -14.80 17.12 -10.84
N PRO A 224 -15.27 18.20 -11.50
CA PRO A 224 -16.52 18.17 -12.22
C PRO A 224 -16.53 17.08 -13.28
N VAL A 225 -17.66 16.40 -13.44
CA VAL A 225 -17.81 15.42 -14.51
C VAL A 225 -17.72 16.15 -15.87
N PRO A 226 -16.79 15.72 -16.75
CA PRO A 226 -16.70 16.29 -18.09
C PRO A 226 -17.97 16.08 -18.91
N VAL A 227 -18.26 17.03 -19.79
CA VAL A 227 -19.46 17.01 -20.66
C VAL A 227 -19.15 16.67 -22.12
N ASP A 228 -17.88 16.72 -22.50
CA ASP A 228 -17.40 16.45 -23.85
C ASP A 228 -16.00 15.78 -23.82
N SER A 229 -15.52 15.38 -24.99
CA SER A 229 -14.23 14.69 -25.14
C SER A 229 -13.06 15.55 -24.66
N ARG A 230 -13.09 16.86 -24.91
CA ARG A 230 -12.03 17.78 -24.45
C ARG A 230 -11.96 17.84 -22.94
N GLY A 231 -13.11 17.88 -22.26
CA GLY A 231 -13.15 17.83 -20.80
C GLY A 231 -12.57 16.54 -20.21
N TRP A 232 -12.75 15.40 -20.90
CA TRP A 232 -12.13 14.13 -20.49
C TRP A 232 -10.61 14.14 -20.69
N ASP A 233 -10.10 14.76 -21.75
CA ASP A 233 -8.65 14.94 -21.96
C ASP A 233 -8.05 15.90 -20.91
N ASP A 234 -8.78 16.96 -20.55
CA ASP A 234 -8.38 17.87 -19.48
C ASP A 234 -8.33 17.16 -18.12
N LEU A 235 -9.33 16.31 -17.80
CA LEU A 235 -9.32 15.49 -16.58
C LEU A 235 -8.14 14.50 -16.57
N ALA A 236 -7.88 13.84 -17.70
CA ALA A 236 -6.73 12.92 -17.80
C ALA A 236 -5.40 13.66 -17.58
N SER A 237 -5.26 14.85 -18.19
CA SER A 237 -4.09 15.72 -18.01
C SER A 237 -3.95 16.19 -16.57
N PHE A 238 -5.07 16.54 -15.91
CA PHE A 238 -5.12 16.88 -14.49
C PHE A 238 -4.61 15.72 -13.62
N CYS A 239 -5.11 14.51 -13.84
CA CYS A 239 -4.68 13.34 -13.08
C CYS A 239 -3.16 13.06 -13.23
N LEU A 240 -2.61 13.19 -14.43
CA LEU A 240 -1.18 13.02 -14.67
C LEU A 240 -0.34 14.09 -13.96
N ARG A 241 -0.81 15.35 -13.93
CA ARG A 241 -0.12 16.43 -13.20
C ARG A 241 -0.15 16.23 -11.70
N VAL A 242 -1.30 15.86 -11.13
CA VAL A 242 -1.42 15.50 -9.71
C VAL A 242 -0.47 14.36 -9.36
N ARG A 243 -0.40 13.32 -10.19
CA ARG A 243 0.55 12.23 -10.02
C ARG A 243 2.00 12.72 -9.92
N GLU A 244 2.41 13.66 -10.76
CA GLU A 244 3.79 14.19 -10.71
C GLU A 244 4.05 14.97 -9.42
N TYR A 245 3.07 15.71 -8.89
CA TYR A 245 3.21 16.37 -7.58
C TYR A 245 3.30 15.37 -6.43
N MET A 246 2.55 14.26 -6.50
CA MET A 246 2.62 13.19 -5.49
C MET A 246 3.97 12.43 -5.51
N ARG A 247 4.77 12.59 -6.57
CA ARG A 247 6.02 11.84 -6.82
C ARG A 247 7.25 12.74 -6.90
N PRO A 248 7.54 13.56 -5.89
CA PRO A 248 8.74 14.38 -5.90
C PRO A 248 10.00 13.49 -6.01
N GLU A 249 11.08 14.04 -6.57
CA GLU A 249 12.38 13.39 -6.48
C GLU A 249 12.86 13.47 -5.04
N LEU A 250 13.07 12.32 -4.43
CA LEU A 250 13.60 12.17 -3.08
C LEU A 250 15.06 11.72 -3.14
N GLU A 251 15.82 12.03 -2.07
CA GLU A 251 17.18 11.57 -1.93
C GLU A 251 17.42 11.10 -0.48
N TYR A 252 18.09 9.96 -0.33
CA TYR A 252 18.58 9.48 0.95
C TYR A 252 19.93 8.79 0.78
N GLY A 253 20.92 9.19 1.58
CA GLY A 253 22.27 8.60 1.51
C GLY A 253 22.94 8.71 0.13
N GLY A 254 22.66 9.77 -0.63
CA GLY A 254 23.18 9.98 -1.99
C GLY A 254 22.46 9.19 -3.08
N ARG A 255 21.38 8.49 -2.77
CA ARG A 255 20.55 7.76 -3.74
C ARG A 255 19.24 8.48 -4.00
N LYS A 256 18.97 8.74 -5.28
CA LYS A 256 17.72 9.38 -5.72
C LYS A 256 16.65 8.34 -6.05
N PHE A 257 15.41 8.65 -5.73
CA PHE A 257 14.26 7.78 -6.00
C PHE A 257 12.96 8.57 -6.08
N ARG A 258 11.89 7.91 -6.52
CA ARG A 258 10.53 8.46 -6.51
C ARG A 258 9.57 7.42 -5.95
N LEU A 259 8.52 7.89 -5.28
CA LEU A 259 7.41 7.05 -4.84
C LEU A 259 6.47 6.78 -6.02
N ASN A 260 5.70 5.70 -5.98
CA ASN A 260 4.64 5.45 -6.94
C ASN A 260 3.31 5.95 -6.40
N SER A 261 2.49 6.49 -7.31
CA SER A 261 1.14 6.94 -6.98
C SER A 261 0.15 6.25 -7.89
N ASP A 262 -0.85 5.63 -7.28
CA ASP A 262 -1.99 5.00 -7.95
C ASP A 262 -3.19 5.93 -7.90
N LEU A 263 -4.13 5.73 -8.82
CA LEU A 263 -5.37 6.50 -8.92
C LEU A 263 -6.57 5.57 -8.83
N LYS A 264 -7.52 5.93 -7.98
CA LYS A 264 -8.87 5.37 -8.02
C LYS A 264 -9.87 6.47 -8.35
N VAL A 265 -10.87 6.13 -9.16
CA VAL A 265 -11.91 7.05 -9.62
C VAL A 265 -13.27 6.49 -9.28
N GLY A 266 -14.17 7.33 -8.77
CA GLY A 266 -15.50 6.91 -8.39
C GLY A 266 -16.51 8.06 -8.33
N VAL A 267 -17.78 7.71 -8.12
CA VAL A 267 -18.86 8.67 -7.82
C VAL A 267 -19.17 8.72 -6.32
N SER A 268 -18.68 7.75 -5.58
CA SER A 268 -18.69 7.68 -4.12
C SER A 268 -17.45 6.93 -3.63
N TRP A 269 -17.05 7.14 -2.39
CA TRP A 269 -15.84 6.49 -1.83
C TRP A 269 -15.93 4.95 -1.81
N GLY A 270 -17.14 4.41 -1.63
CA GLY A 270 -17.38 2.96 -1.62
C GLY A 270 -17.42 2.31 -3.01
N SER A 271 -17.41 3.09 -4.09
CA SER A 271 -17.55 2.59 -5.48
C SER A 271 -16.38 2.97 -6.39
N MET A 272 -15.20 3.19 -5.82
CA MET A 272 -14.02 3.60 -6.60
C MET A 272 -13.39 2.43 -7.36
N LYS A 273 -12.91 2.70 -8.57
CA LYS A 273 -12.18 1.76 -9.43
C LYS A 273 -10.76 2.24 -9.67
N GLU A 274 -9.82 1.32 -9.60
CA GLU A 274 -8.41 1.56 -9.87
C GLU A 274 -8.16 1.85 -11.35
N MET A 275 -7.31 2.83 -11.63
CA MET A 275 -7.00 3.34 -12.97
C MET A 275 -5.51 3.20 -13.27
N LYS A 276 -5.18 2.82 -14.50
CA LYS A 276 -3.79 2.76 -14.97
C LYS A 276 -3.38 4.09 -15.61
N MET A 277 -2.91 5.03 -14.80
CA MET A 277 -2.42 6.31 -15.29
C MET A 277 -1.27 6.15 -16.29
N GLY A 278 -1.35 6.88 -17.41
CA GLY A 278 -0.33 6.85 -18.46
C GLY A 278 -0.47 5.71 -19.48
N ALA A 279 -1.52 4.89 -19.39
CA ALA A 279 -1.89 3.98 -20.47
C ALA A 279 -2.33 4.80 -21.71
N PRO A 280 -2.11 4.30 -22.96
CA PRO A 280 -2.48 5.03 -24.16
C PRO A 280 -3.97 5.38 -24.28
N ASP A 281 -4.82 4.60 -23.62
CA ASP A 281 -6.28 4.72 -23.59
C ASP A 281 -6.79 5.30 -22.26
N PHE A 282 -5.96 5.98 -21.49
CA PHE A 282 -6.30 6.44 -20.14
C PHE A 282 -7.53 7.36 -20.11
N THR A 283 -7.65 8.29 -21.06
CA THR A 283 -8.85 9.16 -21.20
C THR A 283 -10.12 8.32 -21.40
N SER A 284 -10.08 7.34 -22.31
CA SER A 284 -11.22 6.47 -22.59
C SER A 284 -11.58 5.58 -21.39
N GLN A 285 -10.60 5.16 -20.61
CA GLN A 285 -10.83 4.42 -19.37
C GLN A 285 -11.58 5.25 -18.33
N LEU A 286 -11.21 6.54 -18.15
CA LEU A 286 -11.89 7.47 -17.24
C LEU A 286 -13.38 7.61 -17.62
N GLU A 287 -13.67 7.85 -18.90
CA GLU A 287 -15.03 7.98 -19.41
C GLU A 287 -15.84 6.67 -19.19
N SER A 288 -15.27 5.54 -19.55
CA SER A 288 -15.89 4.22 -19.41
C SER A 288 -16.18 3.86 -17.93
N VAL A 289 -15.26 4.16 -17.03
CA VAL A 289 -15.45 3.94 -15.59
C VAL A 289 -16.60 4.80 -15.08
N TYR A 290 -16.65 6.08 -15.43
CA TYR A 290 -17.77 6.95 -15.05
C TYR A 290 -19.10 6.42 -15.57
N ALA A 291 -19.18 6.06 -16.85
CA ALA A 291 -20.40 5.51 -17.45
C ALA A 291 -20.89 4.27 -16.69
N SER A 292 -19.96 3.36 -16.32
CA SER A 292 -20.28 2.15 -15.59
C SER A 292 -20.75 2.38 -14.14
N LEU A 293 -20.25 3.44 -13.48
CA LEU A 293 -20.61 3.79 -12.11
C LEU A 293 -21.90 4.66 -12.02
N SER A 294 -22.21 5.36 -13.10
CA SER A 294 -23.40 6.25 -13.18
C SER A 294 -24.67 5.52 -13.58
N THR A 295 -24.55 4.30 -14.12
CA THR A 295 -25.72 3.45 -14.41
C THR A 295 -26.25 2.90 -13.09
N PRO A 296 -27.53 3.12 -12.74
CA PRO A 296 -28.12 2.53 -11.53
C PRO A 296 -27.92 1.02 -11.59
N GLN A 297 -27.19 0.44 -10.65
CA GLN A 297 -27.22 -1.00 -10.45
C GLN A 297 -28.65 -1.35 -10.04
N GLN A 298 -29.36 -2.11 -10.87
CA GLN A 298 -30.58 -2.75 -10.44
C GLN A 298 -30.18 -3.66 -9.27
N GLU A 299 -30.52 -3.25 -8.05
CA GLU A 299 -30.47 -4.16 -6.90
C GLU A 299 -31.22 -5.42 -7.32
N PRO A 300 -30.62 -6.61 -7.18
CA PRO A 300 -31.41 -7.83 -7.34
C PRO A 300 -32.55 -7.73 -6.33
N LEU A 301 -33.78 -7.75 -6.85
CA LEU A 301 -35.01 -7.84 -6.05
C LEU A 301 -34.77 -8.96 -5.02
N GLN A 302 -34.45 -8.58 -3.78
CA GLN A 302 -34.61 -9.49 -2.66
C GLN A 302 -36.13 -9.75 -2.55
N VAL A 303 -36.56 -10.87 -3.11
CA VAL A 303 -37.86 -11.43 -2.86
C VAL A 303 -37.89 -11.72 -1.37
N SER A 304 -38.52 -10.85 -0.62
CA SER A 304 -38.90 -11.10 0.77
C SER A 304 -40.06 -12.10 0.80
N GLU A 305 -39.72 -13.36 0.63
CA GLU A 305 -40.61 -14.46 1.06
C GLU A 305 -40.05 -14.98 2.38
N ALA A 306 -40.50 -14.40 3.48
CA ALA A 306 -40.55 -15.02 4.81
C ALA A 306 -41.13 -14.08 5.86
N VAL A 307 -42.37 -13.63 5.69
CA VAL A 307 -43.20 -13.20 6.84
C VAL A 307 -44.59 -13.71 6.61
N ASP A 308 -44.80 -14.97 6.89
CA ASP A 308 -46.08 -15.53 7.28
C ASP A 308 -45.80 -16.92 7.86
N GLN A 309 -45.60 -16.97 9.16
CA GLN A 309 -45.89 -18.10 10.05
C GLN A 309 -45.18 -17.90 11.40
N VAL A 310 -45.66 -17.02 12.23
CA VAL A 310 -45.69 -17.24 13.69
C VAL A 310 -46.99 -16.63 14.22
N GLU A 311 -48.08 -17.32 14.02
CA GLU A 311 -49.18 -17.28 14.94
C GLU A 311 -49.27 -18.63 15.68
N ALA A 312 -49.43 -18.48 16.98
CA ALA A 312 -49.86 -19.49 17.96
C ALA A 312 -48.83 -20.55 18.36
N VAL A 313 -48.31 -20.46 19.59
CA VAL A 313 -48.72 -21.32 20.72
C VAL A 313 -47.86 -20.96 21.96
N TYR A 314 -48.58 -20.43 22.99
CA TYR A 314 -48.26 -20.31 24.42
C TYR A 314 -47.05 -19.52 24.89
#